data_6d24c75b7b055bba7baa6df57b0a146e
#
_entry.id   6d24c75b7b055bba7baa6df57b0a146e
#
_cell.length_a   1.000
_cell.length_b   1.000
_cell.length_c   1.000
_cell.angle_alpha   90.00
_cell.angle_beta   90.00
_cell.angle_gamma   90.00
#
_symmetry.space_group_name_H-M   'P 1'
#
loop_
_entity.id
_entity.type
_entity.pdbx_description
1 polymer ?
#
loop_
_entity_poly.entity_id
_entity_poly.type
_entity_poly.pdbx_seq_one_letter_code
_entity_poly.pdbx_strand_id
1 'polypeptide(L)'
;MYYNNNMREKIIEFQKSSNPKKKYMAFIKDLDTNHIRKIHFGASDYQQYKDRTPLKLYSNNDHSDKKRQMNYYSRHSNGITNRKEAIAHEIKKSNGYYNAKILSHIYLW
;
A
#
# COMPACT_ATOMS: atom_id res chain seq x y z
N MET A 1 0.31 -14.84 -4.44
CA MET A 1 0.89 -14.14 -3.29
C MET A 1 0.04 -14.40 -2.09
N TYR A 2 0.63 -14.67 -0.93
CA TYR A 2 -0.16 -15.06 0.22
C TYR A 2 -1.06 -13.95 0.77
N TYR A 3 -0.78 -12.67 0.48
CA TYR A 3 -1.67 -11.58 0.84
C TYR A 3 -3.05 -11.72 0.18
N ASN A 4 -3.09 -12.27 -1.03
CA ASN A 4 -4.32 -12.38 -1.80
C ASN A 4 -5.31 -13.37 -1.19
N ASN A 5 -4.83 -14.34 -0.39
CA ASN A 5 -5.70 -15.36 0.20
C ASN A 5 -6.68 -14.79 1.21
N ASN A 6 -6.37 -13.62 1.78
CA ASN A 6 -7.17 -12.97 2.81
C ASN A 6 -7.94 -11.77 2.28
N MET A 7 -7.83 -11.47 1.00
CA MET A 7 -8.43 -10.28 0.40
C MET A 7 -9.75 -10.61 -0.27
N ARG A 8 -10.71 -9.70 -0.11
CA ARG A 8 -12.01 -9.74 -0.79
C ARG A 8 -11.98 -8.98 -2.11
N GLU A 9 -10.85 -8.34 -2.39
CA GLU A 9 -10.65 -7.50 -3.55
C GLU A 9 -9.36 -7.86 -4.25
N LYS A 10 -9.26 -7.48 -5.53
CA LYS A 10 -8.09 -7.71 -6.36
C LYS A 10 -7.62 -6.40 -6.97
N ILE A 11 -6.33 -6.13 -6.91
CA ILE A 11 -5.73 -5.00 -7.62
C ILE A 11 -5.61 -5.39 -9.10
N ILE A 12 -6.21 -4.59 -9.98
CA ILE A 12 -6.17 -4.88 -11.42
C ILE A 12 -5.22 -3.97 -12.18
N GLU A 13 -4.93 -2.77 -11.65
CA GLU A 13 -4.06 -1.82 -12.34
C GLU A 13 -3.54 -0.77 -11.37
N PHE A 14 -2.31 -0.28 -11.63
CA PHE A 14 -1.77 0.93 -11.01
C PHE A 14 -1.61 2.00 -12.07
N GLN A 15 -1.89 3.25 -11.70
CA GLN A 15 -1.61 4.41 -12.53
C GLN A 15 -1.03 5.52 -11.67
N LYS A 16 -0.36 6.48 -12.30
CA LYS A 16 0.02 7.70 -11.61
C LYS A 16 -1.26 8.39 -11.12
N SER A 17 -1.25 8.85 -9.86
CA SER A 17 -2.44 9.47 -9.29
C SER A 17 -2.84 10.74 -10.05
N SER A 18 -4.13 10.90 -10.27
CA SER A 18 -4.69 12.16 -10.79
C SER A 18 -4.73 13.25 -9.70
N ASN A 19 -4.57 12.85 -8.42
CA ASN A 19 -4.44 13.79 -7.32
C ASN A 19 -2.95 14.13 -7.16
N PRO A 20 -2.53 15.41 -7.36
CA PRO A 20 -1.11 15.77 -7.30
C PRO A 20 -0.47 15.58 -5.93
N LYS A 21 -1.26 15.42 -4.87
CA LYS A 21 -0.76 15.17 -3.52
C LYS A 21 -0.47 13.70 -3.26
N LYS A 22 -0.82 12.81 -4.20
CA LYS A 22 -0.63 11.36 -4.07
C LYS A 22 0.26 10.84 -5.19
N LYS A 23 0.97 9.74 -4.91
CA LYS A 23 1.85 9.11 -5.90
C LYS A 23 1.08 8.30 -6.91
N TYR A 24 0.23 7.41 -6.43
CA TYR A 24 -0.44 6.40 -7.26
C TYR A 24 -1.93 6.34 -6.97
N MET A 25 -2.65 5.78 -7.94
CA MET A 25 -3.99 5.27 -7.73
C MET A 25 -4.03 3.81 -8.18
N ALA A 26 -4.64 2.97 -7.35
CA ALA A 26 -4.86 1.56 -7.65
C ALA A 26 -6.31 1.35 -8.03
N PHE A 27 -6.54 0.58 -9.09
CA PHE A 27 -7.89 0.17 -9.49
C PHE A 27 -8.16 -1.18 -8.83
N ILE A 28 -9.21 -1.25 -8.04
CA ILE A 28 -9.52 -2.36 -7.14
C ILE A 28 -10.86 -2.95 -7.53
N LYS A 29 -10.89 -4.27 -7.74
CA LYS A 29 -12.11 -4.99 -8.11
C LYS A 29 -12.60 -5.80 -6.93
N ASP A 30 -13.88 -5.64 -6.56
CA ASP A 30 -14.54 -6.49 -5.57
C ASP A 30 -14.78 -7.86 -6.19
N LEU A 31 -14.32 -8.92 -5.52
CA LEU A 31 -14.40 -10.27 -6.06
C LEU A 31 -15.81 -10.85 -6.03
N ASP A 32 -16.70 -10.33 -5.19
CA ASP A 32 -18.09 -10.80 -5.11
C ASP A 32 -19.01 -10.08 -6.11
N THR A 33 -18.85 -8.77 -6.25
CA THR A 33 -19.75 -7.93 -7.05
C THR A 33 -19.18 -7.53 -8.40
N ASN A 34 -17.86 -7.69 -8.61
CA ASN A 34 -17.10 -7.21 -9.76
C ASN A 34 -17.07 -5.68 -9.90
N HIS A 35 -17.53 -4.96 -8.88
CA HIS A 35 -17.47 -3.51 -8.86
C HIS A 35 -16.02 -3.05 -8.78
N ILE A 36 -15.68 -2.03 -9.55
CA ILE A 36 -14.32 -1.45 -9.59
C ILE A 36 -14.34 -0.08 -8.95
N ARG A 37 -13.38 0.15 -8.06
CA ARG A 37 -13.15 1.46 -7.44
C ARG A 37 -11.68 1.80 -7.50
N LYS A 38 -11.33 3.06 -7.28
CA LYS A 38 -9.92 3.46 -7.24
C LYS A 38 -9.58 4.05 -5.88
N ILE A 39 -8.35 3.79 -5.45
CA ILE A 39 -7.81 4.31 -4.20
C ILE A 39 -6.52 5.03 -4.50
N HIS A 40 -6.42 6.29 -4.10
CA HIS A 40 -5.18 7.07 -4.18
C HIS A 40 -4.34 6.82 -2.95
N PHE A 41 -3.03 6.65 -3.10
CA PHE A 41 -2.16 6.38 -1.96
C PHE A 41 -0.74 6.92 -2.18
N GLY A 42 -0.03 7.08 -1.07
CA GLY A 42 1.35 7.56 -1.06
C GLY A 42 1.42 9.09 -1.18
N ALA A 43 2.01 9.76 -0.17
CA ALA A 43 2.19 11.21 -0.23
C ALA A 43 3.27 11.56 -1.25
N SER A 44 2.94 12.42 -2.22
CA SER A 44 3.85 12.74 -3.33
C SER A 44 5.12 13.45 -2.88
N ASP A 45 5.05 14.20 -1.77
CA ASP A 45 6.17 14.99 -1.27
C ASP A 45 7.14 14.20 -0.40
N TYR A 46 6.82 12.97 -0.03
CA TYR A 46 7.62 12.20 0.90
C TYR A 46 8.40 11.10 0.20
N GLN A 47 9.56 10.78 0.76
CA GLN A 47 10.30 9.60 0.39
C GLN A 47 9.57 8.36 0.89
N GLN A 48 9.91 7.21 0.35
CA GLN A 48 9.42 5.91 0.81
C GLN A 48 10.60 4.96 0.98
N TYR A 49 10.32 3.79 1.60
CA TYR A 49 11.34 2.77 1.73
C TYR A 49 11.76 2.24 0.36
N LYS A 50 10.80 1.81 -0.45
CA LYS A 50 11.04 1.27 -1.78
C LYS A 50 9.75 1.28 -2.60
N ASP A 51 9.81 1.81 -3.81
CA ASP A 51 8.69 1.74 -4.74
C ASP A 51 8.64 0.33 -5.35
N ARG A 52 7.69 -0.46 -4.88
CA ARG A 52 7.48 -1.84 -5.31
C ARG A 52 6.36 -1.97 -6.35
N THR A 53 5.81 -0.85 -6.81
CA THR A 53 4.79 -0.89 -7.86
C THR A 53 5.43 -1.29 -9.20
N PRO A 54 4.66 -1.87 -10.13
CA PRO A 54 5.22 -2.20 -11.44
C PRO A 54 5.65 -0.97 -12.25
N LEU A 55 5.12 0.22 -11.94
CA LEU A 55 5.42 1.45 -12.66
C LEU A 55 6.74 2.10 -12.24
N LYS A 56 7.11 1.98 -10.97
CA LYS A 56 8.36 2.49 -10.40
C LYS A 56 8.65 3.97 -10.72
N LEU A 57 7.58 4.77 -10.76
CA LEU A 57 7.70 6.19 -11.12
C LEU A 57 8.42 7.03 -10.07
N TYR A 58 8.44 6.56 -8.82
CA TYR A 58 9.01 7.30 -7.70
C TYR A 58 10.24 6.62 -7.09
N SER A 59 10.91 5.75 -7.84
CA SER A 59 12.09 5.03 -7.36
C SER A 59 13.22 5.97 -6.90
N ASN A 60 13.29 7.17 -7.46
CA ASN A 60 14.26 8.19 -7.05
C ASN A 60 14.08 8.64 -5.59
N ASN A 61 12.91 8.39 -5.02
CA ASN A 61 12.59 8.74 -3.64
C ASN A 61 12.79 7.57 -2.67
N ASP A 62 13.31 6.44 -3.14
CA ASP A 62 13.60 5.29 -2.28
C ASP A 62 14.79 5.60 -1.37
N HIS A 63 14.61 5.44 -0.07
CA HIS A 63 15.71 5.63 0.88
C HIS A 63 16.31 4.30 1.36
N SER A 64 15.57 3.20 1.32
CA SER A 64 15.99 1.85 1.74
C SER A 64 16.57 1.81 3.16
N ASP A 65 16.13 2.70 4.02
CA ASP A 65 16.57 2.83 5.41
C ASP A 65 15.70 1.96 6.31
N LYS A 66 16.30 0.89 6.85
CA LYS A 66 15.57 -0.07 7.69
C LYS A 66 14.98 0.55 8.94
N LYS A 67 15.70 1.47 9.58
CA LYS A 67 15.19 2.13 10.78
C LYS A 67 13.98 2.98 10.47
N ARG A 68 14.01 3.70 9.35
CA ARG A 68 12.87 4.50 8.90
C ARG A 68 11.68 3.61 8.55
N GLN A 69 11.93 2.45 7.95
CA GLN A 69 10.89 1.46 7.67
C GLN A 69 10.22 0.99 8.96
N MET A 70 11.01 0.60 9.96
CA MET A 70 10.49 0.15 11.25
C MET A 70 9.67 1.24 11.94
N ASN A 71 10.16 2.48 11.91
CA ASN A 71 9.46 3.61 12.49
C ASN A 71 8.14 3.88 11.80
N TYR A 72 8.11 3.76 10.46
CA TYR A 72 6.88 3.89 9.69
C TYR A 72 5.82 2.88 10.15
N TYR A 73 6.18 1.60 10.22
CA TYR A 73 5.23 0.57 10.63
C TYR A 73 4.79 0.75 12.09
N SER A 74 5.71 1.10 12.97
CA SER A 74 5.39 1.35 14.37
C SER A 74 4.34 2.44 14.52
N ARG A 75 4.48 3.55 13.77
CA ARG A 75 3.52 4.65 13.84
C ARG A 75 2.16 4.31 13.24
N HIS A 76 2.14 3.50 12.17
CA HIS A 76 0.92 3.27 11.40
C HIS A 76 0.22 1.95 11.73
N SER A 77 0.86 1.06 12.46
CA SER A 77 0.31 -0.26 12.77
C SER A 77 0.51 -0.63 14.24
N ASN A 78 0.09 0.25 15.14
CA ASN A 78 -0.01 -0.04 16.58
C ASN A 78 1.29 -0.53 17.24
N GLY A 79 2.43 0.02 16.82
CA GLY A 79 3.72 -0.37 17.39
C GLY A 79 4.32 -1.63 16.78
N ILE A 80 3.67 -2.25 15.81
CA ILE A 80 4.19 -3.41 15.10
C ILE A 80 5.29 -2.93 14.14
N THR A 81 6.52 -3.42 14.32
CA THR A 81 7.65 -2.99 13.50
C THR A 81 7.97 -3.94 12.35
N ASN A 82 7.48 -5.17 12.43
CA ASN A 82 7.70 -6.17 11.38
C ASN A 82 6.72 -5.94 10.22
N ARG A 83 7.25 -5.80 9.02
CA ARG A 83 6.46 -5.48 7.82
C ARG A 83 5.34 -6.51 7.58
N LYS A 84 5.69 -7.78 7.59
CA LYS A 84 4.73 -8.86 7.33
C LYS A 84 3.60 -8.87 8.35
N GLU A 85 3.94 -8.70 9.63
CA GLU A 85 2.95 -8.69 10.71
C GLU A 85 2.07 -7.43 10.65
N ALA A 86 2.67 -6.28 10.33
CA ALA A 86 1.93 -5.03 10.21
C ALA A 86 0.91 -5.10 9.06
N ILE A 87 1.31 -5.63 7.92
CA ILE A 87 0.41 -5.81 6.78
C ILE A 87 -0.74 -6.76 7.14
N ALA A 88 -0.43 -7.89 7.76
CA ALA A 88 -1.46 -8.85 8.17
C ALA A 88 -2.44 -8.23 9.17
N HIS A 89 -1.93 -7.43 10.10
CA HIS A 89 -2.76 -6.72 11.09
C HIS A 89 -3.74 -5.77 10.39
N GLU A 90 -3.27 -5.00 9.42
CA GLU A 90 -4.13 -4.04 8.71
C GLU A 90 -5.17 -4.75 7.83
N ILE A 91 -4.81 -5.84 7.18
CA ILE A 91 -5.74 -6.64 6.36
C ILE A 91 -6.85 -7.21 7.25
N LYS A 92 -6.49 -7.76 8.39
CA LYS A 92 -7.48 -8.31 9.34
C LYS A 92 -8.42 -7.20 9.84
N LYS A 93 -7.85 -6.05 10.19
CA LYS A 93 -8.61 -4.90 10.67
C LYS A 93 -9.60 -4.37 9.64
N SER A 94 -9.26 -4.45 8.36
CA SER A 94 -10.10 -3.99 7.26
C SER A 94 -11.06 -5.05 6.72
N ASN A 95 -11.07 -6.26 7.29
CA ASN A 95 -11.85 -7.39 6.80
C ASN A 95 -11.52 -7.78 5.34
N GLY A 96 -10.28 -7.58 4.93
CA GLY A 96 -9.83 -7.98 3.60
C GLY A 96 -10.14 -6.98 2.50
N TYR A 97 -10.49 -5.75 2.84
CA TYR A 97 -10.65 -4.67 1.86
C TYR A 97 -9.40 -3.80 1.82
N TYR A 98 -9.00 -3.40 0.62
CA TYR A 98 -7.88 -2.48 0.46
C TYR A 98 -8.23 -1.07 0.95
N ASN A 99 -7.23 -0.37 1.46
CA ASN A 99 -7.30 1.04 1.76
C ASN A 99 -5.92 1.66 1.48
N ALA A 100 -5.83 2.97 1.59
CA ALA A 100 -4.57 3.67 1.28
C ALA A 100 -3.42 3.21 2.17
N LYS A 101 -3.69 2.92 3.45
CA LYS A 101 -2.66 2.45 4.38
C LYS A 101 -2.11 1.09 3.96
N ILE A 102 -2.98 0.14 3.63
CA ILE A 102 -2.57 -1.20 3.20
C ILE A 102 -1.75 -1.11 1.91
N LEU A 103 -2.21 -0.29 0.95
CA LEU A 103 -1.48 -0.11 -0.30
C LEU A 103 -0.10 0.52 -0.08
N SER A 104 -0.01 1.51 0.80
CA SER A 104 1.28 2.11 1.15
C SER A 104 2.20 1.11 1.85
N HIS A 105 1.66 0.30 2.76
CA HIS A 105 2.44 -0.75 3.43
C HIS A 105 3.03 -1.74 2.43
N ILE A 106 2.21 -2.23 1.52
CA ILE A 106 2.63 -3.30 0.59
C ILE A 106 3.57 -2.75 -0.48
N TYR A 107 3.28 -1.58 -1.04
CA TYR A 107 3.94 -1.10 -2.25
C TYR A 107 4.96 0.00 -2.07
N LEU A 108 5.01 0.67 -0.93
CA LEU A 108 5.95 1.76 -0.69
C LEU A 108 6.85 1.54 0.52
N TRP A 109 6.44 0.71 1.44
CA TRP A 109 7.17 0.46 2.67
C TRP A 109 7.43 -1.01 2.92
#